data_47e44360e9d99ea7918dc308ae45688d
#
_entry.id   47e44360e9d99ea7918dc308ae45688d
#
_cell.length_a   1.000
_cell.length_b   1.000
_cell.length_c   1.000
_cell.angle_alpha   90.00
_cell.angle_beta   90.00
_cell.angle_gamma   90.00
#
_symmetry.space_group_name_H-M   'P 1'
#
loop_
_entity.id
_entity.type
_entity.pdbx_description
1 polymer ?
#
loop_
_entity_poly.entity_id
_entity_poly.type
_entity_poly.pdbx_seq_one_letter_code
_entity_poly.pdbx_strand_id
1 'polypeptide(L)'
;MTWGERPGVGLEDSAQQEIFFGGGGSVEVSAFQGLIRDIYFQRDSRRGSDKTFLWFLEEVGELIRSYRRGEHEKIGSEMADVLAWLASMANLLDVDLESELLKKYPKVCPLCSSVPCTCPFR
;
A
#
# COMPACT_ATOMS: atom_id res chain seq x y z
N MET A 1 -11.50 -2.56 17.60
CA MET A 1 -10.13 -2.61 17.58
C MET A 1 -9.55 -1.39 16.98
N THR A 2 -8.63 -0.89 17.63
CA THR A 2 -8.03 0.27 17.14
C THR A 2 -6.91 -0.08 16.22
N TRP A 3 -6.77 0.72 15.32
CA TRP A 3 -5.71 0.73 14.40
C TRP A 3 -4.56 1.55 14.97
N GLY A 4 -4.38 1.44 16.27
CA GLY A 4 -3.39 2.25 16.93
C GLY A 4 -2.01 2.10 16.35
N GLU A 5 -1.83 1.02 15.61
CA GLU A 5 -0.57 0.79 14.95
C GLU A 5 -0.65 1.04 13.46
N ARG A 6 -1.47 1.97 13.07
CA ARG A 6 -1.58 2.34 11.67
C ARG A 6 -0.27 2.78 11.10
N PRO A 7 0.03 2.37 9.88
CA PRO A 7 1.15 2.95 9.17
C PRO A 7 0.92 4.44 8.93
N GLY A 8 1.98 5.17 8.83
CA GLY A 8 1.90 6.54 8.44
C GLY A 8 1.49 7.53 9.50
N VAL A 9 1.58 7.14 10.75
CA VAL A 9 1.22 8.03 11.84
C VAL A 9 2.47 8.52 12.53
N GLY A 10 2.99 9.60 12.13
CA GLY A 10 4.15 10.12 12.81
C GLY A 10 4.52 11.45 12.24
N LEU A 11 4.44 12.46 13.06
CA LEU A 11 4.82 13.78 12.61
C LEU A 11 6.31 13.90 12.38
N GLU A 12 7.05 13.09 13.12
CA GLU A 12 8.51 13.11 13.02
C GLU A 12 9.00 12.65 11.66
N ASP A 13 8.16 11.94 10.95
CA ASP A 13 8.55 11.36 9.67
C ASP A 13 8.47 12.33 8.51
N SER A 14 7.97 13.52 8.74
CA SER A 14 7.81 14.49 7.66
C SER A 14 9.10 14.75 6.90
N ALA A 15 10.16 15.00 7.65
CA ALA A 15 11.44 15.30 7.03
C ALA A 15 12.02 14.09 6.33
N GLN A 16 11.83 12.90 6.91
CA GLN A 16 12.29 11.68 6.29
C GLN A 16 11.51 11.37 5.03
N GLN A 17 10.21 11.66 5.05
CA GLN A 17 9.38 11.48 3.87
C GLN A 17 9.87 12.34 2.72
N GLU A 18 10.26 13.56 3.00
CA GLU A 18 10.78 14.42 1.96
C GLU A 18 12.05 13.86 1.34
N ILE A 19 12.93 13.28 2.15
CA ILE A 19 14.15 12.66 1.66
C ILE A 19 13.84 11.45 0.80
N PHE A 20 12.88 10.62 1.24
CA PHE A 20 12.51 9.40 0.54
C PHE A 20 11.81 9.66 -0.77
N PHE A 21 10.89 10.63 -0.76
CA PHE A 21 10.00 10.83 -1.89
C PHE A 21 10.50 11.90 -2.85
N GLY A 22 11.57 12.57 -2.52
CA GLY A 22 12.06 13.66 -3.32
C GLY A 22 11.09 14.84 -3.25
N GLY A 23 11.40 15.87 -3.95
CA GLY A 23 10.52 17.03 -4.01
C GLY A 23 9.33 16.77 -4.90
N GLY A 24 8.27 17.55 -4.72
CA GLY A 24 7.17 17.55 -5.65
C GLY A 24 6.06 16.54 -5.37
N GLY A 25 6.12 15.80 -4.27
CA GLY A 25 5.01 14.95 -3.87
C GLY A 25 4.84 13.65 -4.63
N SER A 26 5.86 13.21 -5.37
CA SER A 26 5.81 11.89 -5.98
C SER A 26 6.58 10.89 -5.15
N VAL A 27 6.18 9.62 -5.24
CA VAL A 27 6.86 8.54 -4.53
C VAL A 27 6.85 7.29 -5.39
N GLU A 28 7.97 6.61 -5.43
CA GLU A 28 8.06 5.34 -6.13
C GLU A 28 7.57 4.22 -5.23
N VAL A 29 7.06 3.15 -5.83
CA VAL A 29 6.53 2.02 -5.07
C VAL A 29 7.61 1.43 -4.16
N SER A 30 8.83 1.26 -4.68
CA SER A 30 9.92 0.71 -3.88
C SER A 30 10.28 1.62 -2.70
N ALA A 31 10.22 2.94 -2.90
CA ALA A 31 10.50 3.87 -1.81
C ALA A 31 9.44 3.80 -0.72
N PHE A 32 8.18 3.69 -1.11
CA PHE A 32 7.10 3.55 -0.14
C PHE A 32 7.21 2.23 0.62
N GLN A 33 7.49 1.14 -0.08
CA GLN A 33 7.67 -0.15 0.57
C GLN A 33 8.84 -0.10 1.56
N GLY A 34 9.91 0.56 1.19
CA GLY A 34 11.06 0.75 2.07
C GLY A 34 10.72 1.59 3.29
N LEU A 35 9.92 2.63 3.13
CA LEU A 35 9.48 3.46 4.25
C LEU A 35 8.66 2.63 5.25
N ILE A 36 7.72 1.84 4.76
CA ILE A 36 6.90 0.99 5.62
C ILE A 36 7.78 -0.03 6.33
N ARG A 37 8.79 -0.57 5.64
CA ARG A 37 9.74 -1.47 6.28
C ARG A 37 10.49 -0.77 7.42
N ASP A 38 10.98 0.42 7.17
CA ASP A 38 11.75 1.15 8.18
C ASP A 38 10.91 1.44 9.42
N ILE A 39 9.65 1.79 9.22
CA ILE A 39 8.77 2.16 10.33
C ILE A 39 8.28 0.93 11.08
N TYR A 40 7.86 -0.11 10.37
CA TYR A 40 7.04 -1.17 10.96
C TYR A 40 7.61 -2.58 10.94
N PHE A 41 8.76 -2.81 10.31
CA PHE A 41 9.21 -4.20 10.12
C PHE A 41 9.35 -4.96 11.42
N GLN A 42 9.80 -4.31 12.48
CA GLN A 42 9.92 -5.00 13.77
C GLN A 42 8.56 -5.42 14.31
N ARG A 43 7.59 -4.55 14.22
CA ARG A 43 6.23 -4.86 14.65
C ARG A 43 5.59 -5.90 13.76
N ASP A 44 5.76 -5.74 12.47
CA ASP A 44 5.21 -6.68 11.49
C ASP A 44 5.78 -8.07 11.71
N SER A 45 7.08 -8.17 11.94
CA SER A 45 7.73 -9.46 12.17
C SER A 45 7.20 -10.16 13.42
N ARG A 46 6.95 -9.40 14.48
CA ARG A 46 6.38 -9.95 15.70
C ARG A 46 4.95 -10.43 15.51
N ARG A 47 4.19 -9.68 14.73
CA ARG A 47 2.78 -10.04 14.46
C ARG A 47 2.69 -11.27 13.58
N GLY A 48 3.58 -11.36 12.59
CA GLY A 48 3.59 -12.45 11.63
C GLY A 48 2.68 -12.19 10.45
N SER A 49 2.92 -12.93 9.39
CA SER A 49 2.22 -12.68 8.12
C SER A 49 0.74 -13.00 8.18
N ASP A 50 0.35 -14.05 8.90
CA ASP A 50 -1.07 -14.41 8.97
C ASP A 50 -1.91 -13.29 9.56
N LYS A 51 -1.48 -12.77 10.72
CA LYS A 51 -2.20 -11.69 11.38
C LYS A 51 -2.13 -10.40 10.59
N THR A 52 -1.02 -10.15 9.94
CA THR A 52 -0.87 -8.97 9.09
C THR A 52 -1.84 -9.03 7.92
N PHE A 53 -2.03 -10.21 7.34
CA PHE A 53 -2.99 -10.39 6.28
C PHE A 53 -4.42 -10.16 6.76
N LEU A 54 -4.76 -10.63 7.96
CA LEU A 54 -6.07 -10.36 8.53
C LEU A 54 -6.32 -8.87 8.72
N TRP A 55 -5.31 -8.14 9.17
CA TRP A 55 -5.40 -6.69 9.30
C TRP A 55 -5.60 -6.02 7.96
N PHE A 56 -4.89 -6.49 6.95
CA PHE A 56 -5.07 -5.99 5.60
C PHE A 56 -6.52 -6.14 5.14
N LEU A 57 -7.13 -7.31 5.38
CA LEU A 57 -8.52 -7.55 5.03
C LEU A 57 -9.47 -6.65 5.81
N GLU A 58 -9.18 -6.42 7.09
CA GLU A 58 -9.96 -5.51 7.91
C GLU A 58 -9.96 -4.11 7.32
N GLU A 59 -8.81 -3.66 6.89
CA GLU A 59 -8.68 -2.32 6.31
C GLU A 59 -9.39 -2.19 4.98
N VAL A 60 -9.38 -3.23 4.17
CA VAL A 60 -10.17 -3.26 2.94
C VAL A 60 -11.66 -3.11 3.28
N GLY A 61 -12.11 -3.77 4.34
CA GLY A 61 -13.49 -3.63 4.80
C GLY A 61 -13.82 -2.20 5.22
N GLU A 62 -12.88 -1.52 5.88
CA GLU A 62 -13.08 -0.14 6.27
C GLU A 62 -13.19 0.79 5.06
N LEU A 63 -12.37 0.55 4.06
CA LEU A 63 -12.46 1.29 2.81
C LEU A 63 -13.82 1.12 2.15
N ILE A 64 -14.32 -0.10 2.09
CA ILE A 64 -15.63 -0.40 1.52
C ILE A 64 -16.73 0.32 2.31
N ARG A 65 -16.61 0.32 3.63
CA ARG A 65 -17.59 0.98 4.49
C ARG A 65 -17.60 2.48 4.24
N SER A 66 -16.45 3.10 4.16
CA SER A 66 -16.35 4.53 3.88
C SER A 66 -16.95 4.87 2.53
N TYR A 67 -16.72 4.04 1.55
CA TYR A 67 -17.31 4.24 0.23
C TYR A 67 -18.85 4.15 0.28
N ARG A 68 -19.37 3.12 0.93
CA ARG A 68 -20.82 2.90 1.03
C ARG A 68 -21.51 4.02 1.78
N ARG A 69 -20.84 4.62 2.74
CA ARG A 69 -21.40 5.72 3.53
C ARG A 69 -21.24 7.08 2.88
N GLY A 70 -20.55 7.14 1.77
CA GLY A 70 -20.29 8.42 1.10
C GLY A 70 -19.30 9.31 1.85
N GLU A 71 -18.45 8.73 2.68
CA GLU A 71 -17.50 9.49 3.47
C GLU A 71 -16.25 9.78 2.64
N HIS A 72 -16.41 10.61 1.65
CA HIS A 72 -15.33 10.84 0.65
C HIS A 72 -14.02 11.28 1.25
N GLU A 73 -14.07 12.03 2.34
CA GLU A 73 -12.85 12.49 2.98
C GLU A 73 -12.02 11.35 3.56
N LYS A 74 -12.68 10.25 3.91
CA LYS A 74 -11.99 9.11 4.49
C LYS A 74 -11.49 8.12 3.44
N ILE A 75 -12.05 8.13 2.25
CA ILE A 75 -11.71 7.13 1.23
C ILE A 75 -10.23 7.16 0.89
N GLY A 76 -9.67 8.34 0.67
CA GLY A 76 -8.24 8.46 0.37
C GLY A 76 -7.36 7.94 1.47
N SER A 77 -7.70 8.28 2.72
CA SER A 77 -6.95 7.79 3.88
C SER A 77 -7.02 6.27 4.00
N GLU A 78 -8.22 5.70 3.78
CA GLU A 78 -8.38 4.25 3.84
C GLU A 78 -7.61 3.56 2.72
N MET A 79 -7.57 4.14 1.54
CA MET A 79 -6.76 3.59 0.45
C MET A 79 -5.28 3.59 0.81
N ALA A 80 -4.81 4.66 1.44
CA ALA A 80 -3.43 4.73 1.89
C ALA A 80 -3.13 3.63 2.91
N ASP A 81 -4.05 3.39 3.84
CA ASP A 81 -3.88 2.34 4.83
C ASP A 81 -3.85 0.96 4.18
N VAL A 82 -4.72 0.70 3.21
CA VAL A 82 -4.72 -0.56 2.47
C VAL A 82 -3.38 -0.77 1.79
N LEU A 83 -2.85 0.26 1.15
CA LEU A 83 -1.57 0.16 0.48
C LEU A 83 -0.44 -0.08 1.46
N ALA A 84 -0.48 0.59 2.62
CA ALA A 84 0.54 0.42 3.64
C ALA A 84 0.56 -1.00 4.20
N TRP A 85 -0.61 -1.59 4.45
CA TRP A 85 -0.66 -2.97 4.93
C TRP A 85 -0.21 -3.97 3.87
N LEU A 86 -0.51 -3.68 2.61
CA LEU A 86 0.01 -4.51 1.52
C LEU A 86 1.54 -4.44 1.46
N ALA A 87 2.11 -3.26 1.66
CA ALA A 87 3.55 -3.11 1.72
C ALA A 87 4.16 -3.89 2.90
N SER A 88 3.49 -3.87 4.06
CA SER A 88 3.91 -4.67 5.20
C SER A 88 3.93 -6.17 4.87
N MET A 89 2.89 -6.65 4.19
CA MET A 89 2.85 -8.04 3.73
C MET A 89 4.01 -8.36 2.82
N ALA A 90 4.25 -7.48 1.84
CA ALA A 90 5.34 -7.69 0.90
C ALA A 90 6.69 -7.76 1.62
N ASN A 91 6.90 -6.89 2.60
CA ASN A 91 8.13 -6.90 3.38
C ASN A 91 8.31 -8.22 4.14
N LEU A 92 7.23 -8.75 4.71
CA LEU A 92 7.30 -10.00 5.45
C LEU A 92 7.54 -11.20 4.56
N LEU A 93 7.03 -11.17 3.34
CA LEU A 93 7.15 -12.27 2.39
C LEU A 93 8.35 -12.11 1.46
N ASP A 94 9.13 -11.08 1.68
CA ASP A 94 10.31 -10.76 0.86
C ASP A 94 9.96 -10.61 -0.61
N VAL A 95 8.86 -9.91 -0.87
CA VAL A 95 8.39 -9.60 -2.21
C VAL A 95 8.71 -8.15 -2.53
N ASP A 96 9.35 -7.90 -3.66
CA ASP A 96 9.61 -6.56 -4.16
C ASP A 96 8.44 -6.14 -5.04
N LEU A 97 7.56 -5.29 -4.50
CA LEU A 97 6.34 -4.90 -5.19
C LEU A 97 6.61 -4.22 -6.53
N GLU A 98 7.59 -3.35 -6.56
CA GLU A 98 7.88 -2.62 -7.80
C GLU A 98 8.33 -3.58 -8.90
N SER A 99 9.21 -4.52 -8.57
CA SER A 99 9.62 -5.54 -9.51
C SER A 99 8.46 -6.37 -10.04
N GLU A 100 7.58 -6.79 -9.13
CA GLU A 100 6.42 -7.58 -9.53
C GLU A 100 5.47 -6.79 -10.41
N LEU A 101 5.28 -5.52 -10.11
CA LEU A 101 4.44 -4.66 -10.93
C LEU A 101 5.01 -4.52 -12.34
N LEU A 102 6.30 -4.29 -12.46
CA LEU A 102 6.93 -4.12 -13.76
C LEU A 102 6.92 -5.40 -14.58
N LYS A 103 7.04 -6.55 -13.91
CA LYS A 103 6.96 -7.84 -14.60
C LYS A 103 5.56 -8.10 -15.13
N LYS A 104 4.54 -7.79 -14.33
CA LYS A 104 3.16 -8.11 -14.70
C LYS A 104 2.55 -7.06 -15.62
N TYR A 105 2.86 -5.79 -15.39
CA TYR A 105 2.31 -4.67 -16.15
C TYR A 105 3.44 -3.87 -16.79
N PRO A 106 4.04 -4.38 -17.86
CA PRO A 106 5.17 -3.69 -18.50
C PRO A 106 4.67 -2.56 -19.38
N LYS A 107 3.95 -1.63 -18.77
CA LYS A 107 3.38 -0.42 -19.40
C LYS A 107 2.27 -0.70 -20.40
N VAL A 108 1.79 -1.94 -20.47
CA VAL A 108 0.68 -2.33 -21.34
C VAL A 108 -0.19 -3.35 -20.60
N CYS A 109 -1.38 -3.60 -21.12
CA CYS A 109 -2.23 -4.64 -20.59
C CYS A 109 -1.54 -6.01 -20.71
N PRO A 110 -1.44 -6.80 -19.63
CA PRO A 110 -0.74 -8.07 -19.69
C PRO A 110 -1.41 -9.13 -20.56
N LEU A 111 -2.69 -8.95 -20.89
CA LEU A 111 -3.42 -9.93 -21.69
C LEU A 111 -3.41 -9.61 -23.18
N CYS A 112 -3.60 -8.33 -23.54
CA CYS A 112 -3.70 -7.95 -24.95
C CYS A 112 -2.52 -7.09 -25.42
N SER A 113 -1.61 -6.72 -24.52
CA SER A 113 -0.42 -5.93 -24.82
C SER A 113 -0.74 -4.55 -25.41
N SER A 114 -1.92 -4.02 -25.11
CA SER A 114 -2.36 -2.73 -25.64
C SER A 114 -2.59 -1.70 -24.56
N VAL A 115 -2.44 -0.43 -24.93
CA VAL A 115 -2.80 0.75 -24.13
C VAL A 115 -3.58 1.67 -25.04
N PRO A 116 -4.87 1.93 -24.79
CA PRO A 116 -5.70 1.32 -23.75
C PRO A 116 -6.00 -0.14 -24.03
N CYS A 117 -6.46 -0.85 -23.01
CA CYS A 117 -6.75 -2.26 -23.12
C CYS A 117 -7.85 -2.52 -24.13
N THR A 118 -7.67 -3.55 -24.96
CA THR A 118 -8.65 -3.95 -25.97
C THR A 118 -9.29 -5.29 -25.66
N CYS A 119 -9.09 -5.82 -24.45
CA CYS A 119 -9.76 -7.05 -24.03
C CYS A 119 -11.28 -6.85 -23.96
N PRO A 120 -12.07 -7.90 -24.13
CA PRO A 120 -13.53 -7.78 -23.93
C PRO A 120 -13.85 -7.34 -22.50
N PHE A 121 -14.92 -6.61 -22.34
CA PHE A 121 -15.40 -6.23 -21.00
C PHE A 121 -15.79 -7.48 -20.23
N ARG A 122 -15.57 -7.41 -18.92
CA ARG A 122 -16.03 -8.44 -18.00
C ARG A 122 -17.41 -8.13 -17.49
#